data_fc9aaf96e8c17680f51a73fad96deeb5
#
_entry.id   fc9aaf96e8c17680f51a73fad96deeb5
#
_cell.length_a   1.000
_cell.length_b   1.000
_cell.length_c   1.000
_cell.angle_alpha   90.00
_cell.angle_beta   90.00
_cell.angle_gamma   90.00
#
_symmetry.space_group_name_H-M   'P 1'
#
loop_
_entity.id
_entity.type
_entity.pdbx_description
1 polymer ?
#
loop_
_entity_poly.entity_id
_entity_poly.type
_entity_poly.pdbx_seq_one_letter_code
_entity_poly.pdbx_strand_id
1 'polypeptide(L)'
;MNINVLDMEDQEILPSLLLVDDEKNVLSSLKRLFRKTECNVFIAGSGHEGLEILKEHNIDIIISDARMPKMTGPEFLTAAAEQYPHTKRILLTGYADMEAIVEAVNLGKISHYVEKPWDDEKLQQLVEDTLVTINLKKKNEHLQSLLASQNEKLIAMNESLEATVKERTKKIIEINSALQENYKSTIDLFANLLDMRNPKPNVDVPDIISLVTDMAELLHLPQRELIHLTRAAKMRYMSQMSFADELLFTPYVLLSEEQKHEYKQYPLKGAMLLKNIRPLVTVADIILHHKEYLNGEGYPRGEKGESIPKSAQILTVANDYVELITGRLLEKTLTHQDAINYLETKSGTHYSVSAVEALKSSLSLKKVETPINDLHVTSQQLTAGMVLSRDLRNHNGDFLLSKGVKLADSTVMLLTELEKSAKKEFQLFVDIPLGLEVPRKLLKKLCN
;
A
#
# COMPACT_ATOMS: atom_id res chain seq x y z
N MET A 1 4.54 -17.65 -18.75
CA MET A 1 4.81 -17.67 -20.18
C MET A 1 6.33 -17.68 -20.33
N ASN A 2 6.91 -18.86 -20.50
CA ASN A 2 8.33 -19.02 -20.77
C ASN A 2 8.54 -18.63 -22.23
N ILE A 3 9.17 -17.52 -22.47
CA ILE A 3 9.66 -17.15 -23.80
C ILE A 3 11.00 -17.86 -23.94
N ASN A 4 10.99 -18.90 -24.75
CA ASN A 4 12.19 -19.53 -25.24
C ASN A 4 12.99 -18.51 -26.07
N VAL A 5 14.05 -17.98 -25.48
CA VAL A 5 14.97 -17.00 -26.11
C VAL A 5 16.03 -17.73 -26.98
N LEU A 6 15.89 -19.02 -27.18
CA LEU A 6 16.94 -19.89 -27.79
C LEU A 6 16.69 -20.33 -29.23
N ASP A 7 15.64 -19.86 -29.91
CA ASP A 7 15.36 -20.29 -31.30
C ASP A 7 15.36 -19.12 -32.28
N MET A 8 16.41 -18.31 -32.29
CA MET A 8 16.84 -17.62 -33.51
C MET A 8 18.21 -18.17 -33.88
N GLU A 9 18.21 -19.23 -34.70
CA GLU A 9 19.38 -19.65 -35.44
C GLU A 9 19.97 -18.40 -36.12
N ASP A 10 21.17 -17.97 -35.64
CA ASP A 10 22.06 -17.10 -36.39
C ASP A 10 22.36 -17.82 -37.71
N GLN A 11 21.63 -17.48 -38.78
CA GLN A 11 22.15 -17.79 -40.11
C GLN A 11 23.45 -17.00 -40.20
N GLU A 12 24.58 -17.68 -39.95
CA GLU A 12 25.92 -17.18 -40.19
C GLU A 12 25.98 -16.77 -41.67
N ILE A 13 25.75 -15.51 -41.97
CA ILE A 13 25.99 -14.96 -43.28
C ILE A 13 27.48 -14.98 -43.47
N LEU A 14 27.97 -16.01 -44.19
CA LEU A 14 29.38 -16.16 -44.49
C LEU A 14 29.90 -14.88 -45.17
N PRO A 15 31.03 -14.33 -44.69
CA PRO A 15 31.62 -13.16 -45.28
C PRO A 15 32.01 -13.40 -46.74
N SER A 16 32.07 -12.34 -47.53
CA SER A 16 32.29 -12.43 -48.97
C SER A 16 33.59 -11.75 -49.39
N LEU A 17 34.39 -12.50 -50.14
CA LEU A 17 35.71 -12.10 -50.66
C LEU A 17 35.63 -11.96 -52.20
N LEU A 18 36.00 -10.80 -52.73
CA LEU A 18 36.12 -10.56 -54.16
C LEU A 18 37.60 -10.53 -54.60
N LEU A 19 37.98 -11.40 -55.52
CA LEU A 19 39.29 -11.48 -56.11
C LEU A 19 39.26 -10.87 -57.52
N VAL A 20 40.12 -9.89 -57.79
CA VAL A 20 40.14 -9.14 -59.07
C VAL A 20 41.57 -9.15 -59.63
N ASP A 21 41.77 -9.81 -60.77
CA ASP A 21 43.05 -9.91 -61.48
C ASP A 21 42.75 -10.25 -62.94
N ASP A 22 43.48 -9.71 -63.91
CA ASP A 22 43.31 -10.01 -65.36
C ASP A 22 43.93 -11.34 -65.75
N GLU A 23 44.81 -11.86 -64.92
CA GLU A 23 45.44 -13.18 -65.14
C GLU A 23 44.62 -14.31 -64.52
N LYS A 24 44.00 -15.15 -65.38
CA LYS A 24 43.21 -16.34 -64.92
C LYS A 24 43.98 -17.29 -64.04
N ASN A 25 45.29 -17.40 -64.20
CA ASN A 25 46.14 -18.26 -63.39
C ASN A 25 46.28 -17.73 -61.97
N VAL A 26 46.41 -16.42 -61.82
CA VAL A 26 46.45 -15.71 -60.50
C VAL A 26 45.13 -15.88 -59.78
N LEU A 27 44.01 -15.64 -60.42
CA LEU A 27 42.69 -15.86 -59.89
C LEU A 27 42.48 -17.30 -59.41
N SER A 28 42.93 -18.27 -60.20
CA SER A 28 42.82 -19.68 -59.85
C SER A 28 43.68 -20.04 -58.61
N SER A 29 44.85 -19.45 -58.53
CA SER A 29 45.74 -19.63 -57.33
C SER A 29 45.16 -19.01 -56.09
N LEU A 30 44.68 -17.78 -56.14
CA LEU A 30 44.01 -17.10 -55.04
C LEU A 30 42.73 -17.84 -54.61
N LYS A 31 41.90 -18.29 -55.56
CA LYS A 31 40.70 -19.07 -55.25
C LYS A 31 41.03 -20.36 -54.54
N ARG A 32 42.14 -21.03 -54.94
CA ARG A 32 42.60 -22.27 -54.27
C ARG A 32 43.11 -21.95 -52.87
N LEU A 33 43.82 -20.84 -52.65
CA LEU A 33 44.33 -20.40 -51.36
C LEU A 33 43.17 -20.21 -50.33
N PHE A 34 42.11 -19.53 -50.76
CA PHE A 34 40.97 -19.21 -49.91
C PHE A 34 39.85 -20.26 -49.89
N ARG A 35 40.07 -21.43 -50.50
CA ARG A 35 39.07 -22.53 -50.57
C ARG A 35 38.72 -23.11 -49.16
N LYS A 36 39.63 -22.99 -48.21
CA LYS A 36 39.45 -23.51 -46.85
C LYS A 36 38.95 -22.41 -45.89
N THR A 37 38.97 -21.17 -46.32
CA THR A 37 38.48 -20.04 -45.52
C THR A 37 36.95 -20.03 -45.56
N GLU A 38 36.30 -19.84 -44.40
CA GLU A 38 34.84 -19.80 -44.29
C GLU A 38 34.29 -18.50 -44.89
N CYS A 39 34.33 -18.33 -46.22
CA CYS A 39 33.84 -17.17 -46.91
C CYS A 39 33.35 -17.55 -48.31
N ASN A 40 32.43 -16.72 -48.87
CA ASN A 40 32.03 -16.81 -50.27
C ASN A 40 33.04 -16.10 -51.16
N VAL A 41 33.61 -16.81 -52.12
CA VAL A 41 34.66 -16.25 -52.98
C VAL A 41 34.10 -15.94 -54.37
N PHE A 42 34.10 -14.66 -54.73
CA PHE A 42 33.76 -14.11 -56.04
C PHE A 42 35.04 -13.80 -56.80
N ILE A 43 34.98 -13.90 -58.12
CA ILE A 43 36.15 -13.63 -58.97
C ILE A 43 35.75 -12.68 -60.10
N ALA A 44 36.61 -11.73 -60.43
CA ALA A 44 36.46 -10.83 -61.58
C ALA A 44 37.76 -10.74 -62.40
N GLY A 45 37.67 -10.75 -63.68
CA GLY A 45 38.80 -10.66 -64.58
C GLY A 45 39.17 -9.19 -64.97
N SER A 46 38.53 -8.19 -64.37
CA SER A 46 38.81 -6.77 -64.54
C SER A 46 38.20 -5.92 -63.47
N GLY A 47 38.68 -4.69 -63.30
CA GLY A 47 38.06 -3.72 -62.35
C GLY A 47 36.58 -3.38 -62.67
N HIS A 48 36.20 -3.34 -63.93
CA HIS A 48 34.83 -3.11 -64.34
C HIS A 48 33.91 -4.25 -63.93
N GLU A 49 34.30 -5.49 -64.13
CA GLU A 49 33.58 -6.68 -63.71
C GLU A 49 33.49 -6.74 -62.16
N GLY A 50 34.56 -6.35 -61.46
CA GLY A 50 34.57 -6.20 -60.02
C GLY A 50 33.52 -5.19 -59.51
N LEU A 51 33.36 -4.05 -60.20
CA LEU A 51 32.33 -3.09 -59.85
C LEU A 51 30.90 -3.60 -60.08
N GLU A 52 30.65 -4.41 -61.10
CA GLU A 52 29.34 -5.03 -61.34
C GLU A 52 29.02 -6.05 -60.23
N ILE A 53 30.00 -6.88 -59.81
CA ILE A 53 29.82 -7.82 -58.70
C ILE A 53 29.51 -7.10 -57.39
N LEU A 54 30.15 -5.95 -57.15
CA LEU A 54 29.86 -5.13 -55.97
C LEU A 54 28.44 -4.53 -55.94
N LYS A 55 27.78 -4.35 -57.09
CA LYS A 55 26.39 -3.95 -57.17
C LYS A 55 25.41 -5.05 -56.83
N GLU A 56 25.75 -6.29 -57.16
CA GLU A 56 24.89 -7.45 -57.00
C GLU A 56 25.08 -8.17 -55.67
N HIS A 57 26.28 -8.07 -55.09
CA HIS A 57 26.68 -8.83 -53.91
C HIS A 57 27.29 -7.90 -52.85
N ASN A 58 26.97 -8.20 -51.59
CA ASN A 58 27.58 -7.52 -50.46
C ASN A 58 28.97 -8.12 -50.19
N ILE A 59 30.02 -7.42 -50.62
CA ILE A 59 31.41 -7.88 -50.49
C ILE A 59 32.06 -7.27 -49.26
N ASP A 60 32.65 -8.11 -48.41
CA ASP A 60 33.33 -7.68 -47.19
C ASP A 60 34.80 -7.34 -47.42
N ILE A 61 35.48 -8.09 -48.27
CA ILE A 61 36.90 -7.87 -48.62
C ILE A 61 37.09 -7.93 -50.12
N ILE A 62 37.89 -7.00 -50.66
CA ILE A 62 38.38 -7.04 -52.06
C ILE A 62 39.89 -7.27 -52.03
N ILE A 63 40.37 -8.17 -52.86
CA ILE A 63 41.78 -8.32 -53.20
C ILE A 63 41.90 -8.02 -54.68
N SER A 64 42.65 -6.98 -55.03
CA SER A 64 42.80 -6.53 -56.44
C SER A 64 44.28 -6.51 -56.84
N ASP A 65 44.58 -6.95 -58.05
CA ASP A 65 45.84 -6.63 -58.67
C ASP A 65 46.01 -5.16 -58.94
N ALA A 66 47.24 -4.67 -58.90
CA ALA A 66 47.60 -3.27 -59.15
C ALA A 66 47.55 -2.90 -60.63
N ARG A 67 47.95 -3.81 -61.50
CA ARG A 67 48.10 -3.53 -62.94
C ARG A 67 47.10 -4.35 -63.77
N MET A 68 45.99 -3.77 -64.07
CA MET A 68 44.99 -4.39 -64.95
C MET A 68 44.73 -3.54 -66.22
N PRO A 69 44.40 -4.14 -67.36
CA PRO A 69 44.04 -3.41 -68.55
C PRO A 69 42.76 -2.55 -68.33
N LYS A 70 42.71 -1.34 -68.89
CA LYS A 70 41.58 -0.39 -68.92
C LYS A 70 41.26 0.28 -67.60
N MET A 71 41.44 -0.39 -66.49
CA MET A 71 41.20 0.16 -65.12
C MET A 71 42.24 -0.46 -64.19
N THR A 72 43.10 0.34 -63.61
CA THR A 72 44.10 -0.10 -62.63
C THR A 72 43.50 -0.50 -61.31
N GLY A 73 44.19 -1.32 -60.47
CA GLY A 73 43.75 -1.67 -59.14
C GLY A 73 43.47 -0.47 -58.24
N PRO A 74 44.39 0.50 -58.17
CA PRO A 74 44.10 1.71 -57.40
C PRO A 74 42.87 2.51 -57.85
N GLU A 75 42.61 2.62 -59.15
CA GLU A 75 41.39 3.28 -59.66
C GLU A 75 40.13 2.49 -59.29
N PHE A 76 40.17 1.17 -59.43
CA PHE A 76 39.07 0.28 -59.02
C PHE A 76 38.79 0.37 -57.56
N LEU A 77 39.82 0.24 -56.70
CA LEU A 77 39.65 0.31 -55.24
C LEU A 77 39.23 1.70 -54.78
N THR A 78 39.60 2.77 -55.48
CA THR A 78 39.11 4.10 -55.21
C THR A 78 37.60 4.22 -55.50
N ALA A 79 37.16 3.76 -56.66
CA ALA A 79 35.71 3.74 -56.96
C ALA A 79 34.91 2.86 -55.99
N ALA A 80 35.48 1.73 -55.61
CA ALA A 80 34.88 0.86 -54.59
C ALA A 80 34.82 1.53 -53.20
N ALA A 81 35.84 2.31 -52.80
CA ALA A 81 35.84 3.03 -51.56
C ALA A 81 34.76 4.08 -51.44
N GLU A 82 34.45 4.77 -52.55
CA GLU A 82 33.41 5.82 -52.60
C GLU A 82 32.01 5.26 -52.50
N GLN A 83 31.74 4.10 -53.10
CA GLN A 83 30.41 3.51 -53.15
C GLN A 83 30.17 2.49 -52.05
N TYR A 84 31.23 1.80 -51.59
CA TYR A 84 31.21 0.69 -50.59
C TYR A 84 32.24 0.95 -49.49
N PRO A 85 32.10 1.96 -48.67
CA PRO A 85 33.12 2.37 -47.68
C PRO A 85 33.43 1.30 -46.60
N HIS A 86 32.49 0.41 -46.33
CA HIS A 86 32.66 -0.65 -45.32
C HIS A 86 33.47 -1.84 -45.82
N THR A 87 33.58 -2.03 -47.14
CA THR A 87 34.35 -3.09 -47.76
C THR A 87 35.85 -2.85 -47.51
N LYS A 88 36.57 -3.86 -47.01
CA LYS A 88 38.02 -3.77 -46.84
C LYS A 88 38.70 -4.03 -48.15
N ARG A 89 39.77 -3.31 -48.47
CA ARG A 89 40.43 -3.28 -49.77
C ARG A 89 41.91 -3.62 -49.61
N ILE A 90 42.35 -4.68 -50.27
CA ILE A 90 43.74 -5.15 -50.29
C ILE A 90 44.25 -5.06 -51.69
N LEU A 91 45.41 -4.47 -51.89
CA LEU A 91 46.07 -4.33 -53.20
C LEU A 91 47.25 -5.33 -53.29
N LEU A 92 47.29 -6.11 -54.36
CA LEU A 92 48.43 -6.92 -54.74
C LEU A 92 49.32 -6.13 -55.69
N THR A 93 50.63 -6.00 -55.43
CA THR A 93 51.48 -5.09 -56.19
C THR A 93 52.86 -5.66 -56.41
N GLY A 94 53.51 -5.28 -57.55
CA GLY A 94 54.91 -5.56 -57.83
C GLY A 94 55.83 -4.42 -57.33
N TYR A 95 57.12 -4.65 -57.32
CA TYR A 95 58.18 -3.77 -56.76
C TYR A 95 58.23 -2.36 -57.40
N ALA A 96 57.58 -2.14 -58.56
CA ALA A 96 57.74 -0.88 -59.32
C ALA A 96 56.70 0.21 -59.09
N ASP A 97 55.72 -0.01 -58.20
CA ASP A 97 54.53 0.86 -58.07
C ASP A 97 54.38 1.53 -56.68
N MET A 98 55.44 1.59 -55.88
CA MET A 98 55.42 2.01 -54.46
C MET A 98 54.90 3.44 -54.21
N GLU A 99 55.20 4.40 -55.07
CA GLU A 99 54.77 5.79 -54.84
C GLU A 99 53.28 5.99 -54.96
N ALA A 100 52.62 5.38 -55.98
CA ALA A 100 51.17 5.45 -56.15
C ALA A 100 50.41 4.69 -55.06
N ILE A 101 51.02 3.64 -54.50
CA ILE A 101 50.46 2.84 -53.41
C ILE A 101 50.49 3.62 -52.10
N VAL A 102 51.60 4.28 -51.76
CA VAL A 102 51.72 5.10 -50.56
C VAL A 102 50.68 6.21 -50.55
N GLU A 103 50.43 6.85 -51.68
CA GLU A 103 49.39 7.85 -51.80
C GLU A 103 47.96 7.28 -51.60
N ALA A 104 47.63 6.13 -52.20
CA ALA A 104 46.35 5.47 -52.07
C ALA A 104 46.09 4.91 -50.62
N VAL A 105 47.13 4.45 -49.93
CA VAL A 105 47.03 4.06 -48.53
C VAL A 105 46.83 5.26 -47.62
N ASN A 106 47.60 6.36 -47.85
CA ASN A 106 47.48 7.60 -47.06
C ASN A 106 46.10 8.27 -47.22
N LEU A 107 45.46 8.13 -48.34
CA LEU A 107 44.10 8.62 -48.59
C LEU A 107 43.01 7.72 -48.02
N GLY A 108 43.38 6.63 -47.32
CA GLY A 108 42.45 5.69 -46.69
C GLY A 108 41.62 4.85 -47.66
N LYS A 109 42.00 4.82 -48.93
CA LYS A 109 41.29 4.09 -50.01
C LYS A 109 41.66 2.61 -50.04
N ILE A 110 42.79 2.22 -49.48
CA ILE A 110 43.32 0.86 -49.42
C ILE A 110 43.59 0.53 -47.94
N SER A 111 43.13 -0.66 -47.50
CA SER A 111 43.31 -1.10 -46.11
C SER A 111 44.72 -1.71 -45.88
N HIS A 112 45.17 -2.52 -46.87
CA HIS A 112 46.47 -3.19 -46.84
C HIS A 112 47.00 -3.33 -48.29
N TYR A 113 48.29 -3.47 -48.40
CA TYR A 113 48.92 -3.93 -49.63
C TYR A 113 49.81 -5.12 -49.42
N VAL A 114 49.99 -5.98 -50.44
CA VAL A 114 50.80 -7.21 -50.38
C VAL A 114 51.65 -7.26 -51.63
N GLU A 115 52.91 -7.49 -51.47
CA GLU A 115 53.90 -7.58 -52.57
C GLU A 115 53.81 -8.92 -53.31
N LYS A 116 53.94 -8.85 -54.68
CA LYS A 116 54.09 -10.04 -55.52
C LYS A 116 55.61 -10.37 -55.70
N PRO A 117 56.07 -11.61 -55.59
CA PRO A 117 55.30 -12.80 -55.19
C PRO A 117 54.92 -12.78 -53.73
N TRP A 118 53.62 -13.05 -53.43
CA TRP A 118 53.12 -13.07 -52.06
C TRP A 118 53.50 -14.41 -51.37
N ASP A 119 53.52 -14.35 -50.08
CA ASP A 119 53.57 -15.51 -49.20
C ASP A 119 52.16 -15.97 -48.87
N ASP A 120 51.81 -17.20 -49.28
CA ASP A 120 50.46 -17.75 -49.10
C ASP A 120 49.96 -17.73 -47.68
N GLU A 121 50.81 -18.08 -46.70
CA GLU A 121 50.43 -18.11 -45.28
C GLU A 121 50.14 -16.68 -44.76
N LYS A 122 50.98 -15.74 -45.12
CA LYS A 122 50.77 -14.30 -44.70
C LYS A 122 49.56 -13.67 -45.32
N LEU A 123 49.28 -13.95 -46.59
CA LEU A 123 48.08 -13.43 -47.26
C LEU A 123 46.81 -14.04 -46.71
N GLN A 124 46.84 -15.36 -46.40
CA GLN A 124 45.73 -16.05 -45.80
C GLN A 124 45.47 -15.50 -44.37
N GLN A 125 46.52 -15.38 -43.55
CA GLN A 125 46.43 -14.80 -42.23
C GLN A 125 45.82 -13.37 -42.22
N LEU A 126 46.29 -12.51 -43.12
CA LEU A 126 45.77 -11.14 -43.25
C LEU A 126 44.27 -11.10 -43.58
N VAL A 127 43.81 -11.98 -44.47
CA VAL A 127 42.39 -12.08 -44.81
C VAL A 127 41.58 -12.62 -43.62
N GLU A 128 42.05 -13.69 -42.96
CA GLU A 128 41.40 -14.27 -41.81
C GLU A 128 41.26 -13.23 -40.65
N ASP A 129 42.33 -12.51 -40.28
CA ASP A 129 42.32 -11.47 -39.27
C ASP A 129 41.34 -10.33 -39.62
N THR A 130 41.30 -10.00 -40.91
CA THR A 130 40.36 -8.97 -41.42
C THR A 130 38.90 -9.44 -41.31
N LEU A 131 38.61 -10.68 -41.69
CA LEU A 131 37.30 -11.32 -41.55
C LEU A 131 36.82 -11.37 -40.11
N VAL A 132 37.70 -11.80 -39.17
CA VAL A 132 37.40 -11.81 -37.74
C VAL A 132 37.02 -10.40 -37.26
N THR A 133 37.80 -9.38 -37.67
CA THR A 133 37.52 -8.00 -37.28
C THR A 133 36.16 -7.52 -37.80
N ILE A 134 35.80 -7.85 -39.06
CA ILE A 134 34.51 -7.49 -39.64
C ILE A 134 33.37 -8.19 -38.92
N ASN A 135 33.49 -9.49 -38.64
CA ASN A 135 32.47 -10.25 -37.94
C ASN A 135 32.26 -9.74 -36.50
N LEU A 136 33.34 -9.45 -35.77
CA LEU A 136 33.26 -8.86 -34.45
C LEU A 136 32.56 -7.50 -34.47
N LYS A 137 32.84 -6.65 -35.48
CA LYS A 137 32.16 -5.37 -35.62
C LYS A 137 30.66 -5.53 -35.90
N LYS A 138 30.28 -6.38 -36.87
CA LYS A 138 28.89 -6.68 -37.17
C LYS A 138 28.13 -7.22 -35.95
N LYS A 139 28.74 -8.17 -35.20
CA LYS A 139 28.18 -8.75 -33.98
C LYS A 139 28.00 -7.69 -32.87
N ASN A 140 28.97 -6.78 -32.73
CA ASN A 140 28.88 -5.70 -31.75
C ASN A 140 27.74 -4.75 -32.08
N GLU A 141 27.60 -4.31 -33.32
CA GLU A 141 26.51 -3.45 -33.80
C GLU A 141 25.16 -4.12 -33.59
N HIS A 142 25.03 -5.41 -33.89
CA HIS A 142 23.82 -6.18 -33.63
C HIS A 142 23.48 -6.27 -32.13
N LEU A 143 24.46 -6.56 -31.29
CA LEU A 143 24.28 -6.64 -29.84
C LEU A 143 23.88 -5.26 -29.26
N GLN A 144 24.48 -4.17 -29.74
CA GLN A 144 24.10 -2.81 -29.31
C GLN A 144 22.65 -2.49 -29.68
N SER A 145 22.20 -2.84 -30.89
CA SER A 145 20.82 -2.62 -31.30
C SER A 145 19.83 -3.45 -30.48
N LEU A 146 20.18 -4.70 -30.17
CA LEU A 146 19.38 -5.59 -29.32
C LEU A 146 19.29 -5.06 -27.88
N LEU A 147 20.42 -4.62 -27.32
CA LEU A 147 20.45 -4.01 -25.98
C LEU A 147 19.62 -2.74 -25.92
N ALA A 148 19.68 -1.87 -26.93
CA ALA A 148 18.84 -0.67 -26.98
C ALA A 148 17.34 -1.03 -26.98
N SER A 149 16.93 -1.98 -27.81
CA SER A 149 15.55 -2.46 -27.84
C SER A 149 15.08 -3.09 -26.53
N GLN A 150 15.94 -3.89 -25.90
CA GLN A 150 15.62 -4.49 -24.58
C GLN A 150 15.52 -3.43 -23.49
N ASN A 151 16.40 -2.43 -23.49
CA ASN A 151 16.34 -1.33 -22.53
C ASN A 151 15.05 -0.52 -22.67
N GLU A 152 14.61 -0.21 -23.88
CA GLU A 152 13.33 0.47 -24.10
C GLU A 152 12.16 -0.35 -23.54
N LYS A 153 12.14 -1.67 -23.80
CA LYS A 153 11.10 -2.55 -23.26
C LYS A 153 11.12 -2.60 -21.73
N LEU A 154 12.31 -2.65 -21.12
CA LEU A 154 12.46 -2.64 -19.67
C LEU A 154 11.98 -1.33 -19.05
N ILE A 155 12.30 -0.19 -19.66
CA ILE A 155 11.83 1.13 -19.20
C ILE A 155 10.30 1.18 -19.25
N ALA A 156 9.69 0.84 -20.40
CA ALA A 156 8.23 0.82 -20.54
C ALA A 156 7.55 -0.14 -19.56
N MET A 157 8.16 -1.31 -19.30
CA MET A 157 7.64 -2.29 -18.34
C MET A 157 7.73 -1.77 -16.89
N ASN A 158 8.84 -1.10 -16.53
CA ASN A 158 9.01 -0.49 -15.21
C ASN A 158 7.99 0.63 -14.97
N GLU A 159 7.79 1.52 -15.94
CA GLU A 159 6.79 2.59 -15.83
C GLU A 159 5.37 2.02 -15.65
N SER A 160 5.01 0.99 -16.40
CA SER A 160 3.74 0.29 -16.26
C SER A 160 3.58 -0.39 -14.90
N LEU A 161 4.66 -1.02 -14.40
CA LEU A 161 4.67 -1.66 -13.09
C LEU A 161 4.52 -0.64 -11.96
N GLU A 162 5.26 0.47 -12.02
CA GLU A 162 5.15 1.55 -11.03
C GLU A 162 3.74 2.14 -11.00
N ALA A 163 3.13 2.40 -12.15
CA ALA A 163 1.75 2.88 -12.25
C ALA A 163 0.77 1.87 -11.61
N THR A 164 0.93 0.58 -11.91
CA THR A 164 0.10 -0.50 -11.35
C THR A 164 0.27 -0.61 -9.84
N VAL A 165 1.50 -0.54 -9.32
CA VAL A 165 1.80 -0.58 -7.88
C VAL A 165 1.15 0.62 -7.18
N LYS A 166 1.29 1.82 -7.76
CA LYS A 166 0.69 3.05 -7.21
C LYS A 166 -0.84 2.95 -7.13
N GLU A 167 -1.49 2.48 -8.19
CA GLU A 167 -2.94 2.29 -8.23
C GLU A 167 -3.41 1.26 -7.20
N ARG A 168 -2.75 0.09 -7.15
CA ARG A 168 -3.10 -0.96 -6.19
C ARG A 168 -2.89 -0.52 -4.74
N THR A 169 -1.80 0.21 -4.47
CA THR A 169 -1.53 0.74 -3.13
C THR A 169 -2.61 1.72 -2.70
N LYS A 170 -3.02 2.64 -3.59
CA LYS A 170 -4.11 3.57 -3.32
C LYS A 170 -5.40 2.81 -3.00
N LYS A 171 -5.76 1.83 -3.81
CA LYS A 171 -6.97 1.02 -3.61
C LYS A 171 -6.96 0.21 -2.31
N ILE A 172 -5.79 -0.33 -1.92
CA ILE A 172 -5.63 -1.02 -0.63
C ILE A 172 -5.85 -0.07 0.54
N ILE A 173 -5.32 1.17 0.47
CA ILE A 173 -5.51 2.18 1.51
C ILE A 173 -7.01 2.54 1.63
N GLU A 174 -7.69 2.78 0.51
CA GLU A 174 -9.12 3.09 0.47
C GLU A 174 -9.97 1.96 1.07
N ILE A 175 -9.70 0.71 0.67
CA ILE A 175 -10.40 -0.48 1.19
C ILE A 175 -10.16 -0.65 2.70
N ASN A 176 -8.92 -0.47 3.16
CA ASN A 176 -8.59 -0.59 4.58
C ASN A 176 -9.27 0.51 5.41
N SER A 177 -9.32 1.74 4.91
CA SER A 177 -10.05 2.84 5.54
C SER A 177 -11.55 2.53 5.68
N ALA A 178 -12.19 2.12 4.58
CA ALA A 178 -13.60 1.74 4.58
C ALA A 178 -13.89 0.55 5.50
N LEU A 179 -13.01 -0.45 5.54
CA LEU A 179 -13.13 -1.60 6.44
C LEU A 179 -13.05 -1.18 7.91
N GLN A 180 -12.12 -0.28 8.26
CA GLN A 180 -12.00 0.23 9.64
C GLN A 180 -13.24 1.03 10.05
N GLU A 181 -13.81 1.83 9.15
CA GLU A 181 -15.01 2.61 9.40
C GLU A 181 -16.25 1.72 9.57
N ASN A 182 -16.43 0.74 8.70
CA ASN A 182 -17.48 -0.27 8.82
C ASN A 182 -17.36 -1.07 10.13
N TYR A 183 -16.14 -1.45 10.49
CA TYR A 183 -15.89 -2.16 11.74
C TYR A 183 -16.24 -1.31 12.98
N LYS A 184 -15.87 -0.03 12.98
CA LYS A 184 -16.24 0.93 14.03
C LYS A 184 -17.77 1.08 14.12
N SER A 185 -18.43 1.30 12.99
CA SER A 185 -19.89 1.47 12.91
C SER A 185 -20.64 0.24 13.40
N THR A 186 -20.11 -0.96 13.11
CA THR A 186 -20.69 -2.23 13.58
C THR A 186 -20.61 -2.33 15.11
N ILE A 187 -19.46 -1.99 15.71
CA ILE A 187 -19.31 -1.98 17.18
C ILE A 187 -20.26 -0.95 17.81
N ASP A 188 -20.37 0.24 17.22
CA ASP A 188 -21.27 1.29 17.71
C ASP A 188 -22.75 0.85 17.62
N LEU A 189 -23.14 0.16 16.55
CA LEU A 189 -24.47 -0.42 16.43
C LEU A 189 -24.76 -1.46 17.55
N PHE A 190 -23.81 -2.37 17.81
CA PHE A 190 -23.99 -3.32 18.93
C PHE A 190 -24.03 -2.62 20.28
N ALA A 191 -23.21 -1.61 20.53
CA ALA A 191 -23.27 -0.83 21.76
C ALA A 191 -24.62 -0.15 21.92
N ASN A 192 -25.18 0.45 20.88
CA ASN A 192 -26.48 1.09 20.90
C ASN A 192 -27.60 0.08 21.20
N LEU A 193 -27.57 -1.12 20.61
CA LEU A 193 -28.52 -2.20 20.93
C LEU A 193 -28.47 -2.62 22.38
N LEU A 194 -27.26 -2.70 22.96
CA LEU A 194 -27.08 -2.98 24.39
C LEU A 194 -27.69 -1.88 25.27
N ASP A 195 -27.47 -0.63 24.90
CA ASP A 195 -28.00 0.52 25.63
C ASP A 195 -29.53 0.63 25.57
N MET A 196 -30.15 0.18 24.47
CA MET A 196 -31.62 0.11 24.36
C MET A 196 -32.27 -0.82 25.38
N ARG A 197 -31.58 -1.90 25.76
CA ARG A 197 -32.10 -2.89 26.71
C ARG A 197 -31.79 -2.52 28.18
N ASN A 198 -30.78 -1.71 28.41
CA ASN A 198 -30.39 -1.33 29.78
C ASN A 198 -31.37 -0.28 30.33
N PRO A 199 -31.88 -0.46 31.57
CA PRO A 199 -32.71 0.53 32.20
C PRO A 199 -31.93 1.83 32.39
N LYS A 200 -32.55 2.94 32.01
CA LYS A 200 -31.94 4.24 32.18
C LYS A 200 -32.33 4.82 33.52
N PRO A 201 -31.36 5.13 34.37
CA PRO A 201 -31.65 5.78 35.61
C PRO A 201 -32.10 7.24 35.37
N ASN A 202 -32.94 7.76 36.25
CA ASN A 202 -33.35 9.17 36.30
C ASN A 202 -32.21 10.09 36.84
N VAL A 203 -30.97 9.71 36.65
CA VAL A 203 -29.79 10.40 37.17
C VAL A 203 -28.89 10.75 36.00
N ASP A 204 -28.21 11.88 36.06
CA ASP A 204 -27.16 12.23 35.08
C ASP A 204 -25.98 11.26 35.21
N VAL A 205 -25.87 10.36 34.24
CA VAL A 205 -24.83 9.32 34.24
C VAL A 205 -23.74 9.75 33.24
N PRO A 206 -22.51 9.93 33.72
CA PRO A 206 -21.40 10.21 32.84
C PRO A 206 -21.23 9.11 31.78
N ASP A 207 -20.94 9.52 30.55
CA ASP A 207 -20.61 8.56 29.50
C ASP A 207 -19.35 7.79 29.86
N ILE A 208 -19.49 6.46 29.97
CA ILE A 208 -18.39 5.59 30.38
C ILE A 208 -17.21 5.64 29.39
N ILE A 209 -17.48 5.89 28.10
CA ILE A 209 -16.42 5.98 27.08
C ILE A 209 -15.57 7.21 27.36
N SER A 210 -16.21 8.33 27.66
CA SER A 210 -15.53 9.55 28.05
C SER A 210 -14.73 9.36 29.34
N LEU A 211 -15.31 8.68 30.36
CA LEU A 211 -14.60 8.40 31.60
C LEU A 211 -13.33 7.56 31.39
N VAL A 212 -13.44 6.43 30.72
CA VAL A 212 -12.27 5.56 30.49
C VAL A 212 -11.22 6.21 29.56
N THR A 213 -11.65 7.10 28.66
CA THR A 213 -10.73 7.86 27.82
C THR A 213 -9.91 8.85 28.64
N ASP A 214 -10.58 9.68 29.43
CA ASP A 214 -9.92 10.67 30.30
C ASP A 214 -8.98 9.98 31.32
N MET A 215 -9.45 8.88 31.93
CA MET A 215 -8.64 8.10 32.87
C MET A 215 -7.41 7.50 32.20
N ALA A 216 -7.56 6.95 31.00
CA ALA A 216 -6.45 6.38 30.24
C ALA A 216 -5.42 7.42 29.81
N GLU A 217 -5.85 8.61 29.42
CA GLU A 217 -4.96 9.75 29.09
C GLU A 217 -4.20 10.22 30.34
N LEU A 218 -4.86 10.37 31.47
CA LEU A 218 -4.23 10.72 32.75
C LEU A 218 -3.19 9.67 33.21
N LEU A 219 -3.42 8.41 32.87
CA LEU A 219 -2.53 7.30 33.18
C LEU A 219 -1.50 7.03 32.06
N HIS A 220 -1.45 7.86 31.03
CA HIS A 220 -0.55 7.75 29.88
C HIS A 220 -0.59 6.38 29.19
N LEU A 221 -1.78 5.80 29.02
CA LEU A 221 -1.94 4.57 28.25
C LEU A 221 -1.54 4.77 26.78
N PRO A 222 -0.85 3.80 26.17
CA PRO A 222 -0.59 3.83 24.72
C PRO A 222 -1.88 3.92 23.92
N GLN A 223 -1.87 4.67 22.81
CA GLN A 223 -3.05 4.87 21.94
C GLN A 223 -3.73 3.56 21.51
N ARG A 224 -2.93 2.52 21.28
CA ARG A 224 -3.46 1.19 20.94
C ARG A 224 -4.27 0.58 22.06
N GLU A 225 -3.82 0.70 23.29
CA GLU A 225 -4.54 0.20 24.47
C GLU A 225 -5.81 1.00 24.74
N LEU A 226 -5.78 2.33 24.55
CA LEU A 226 -6.94 3.19 24.64
C LEU A 226 -8.06 2.75 23.68
N ILE A 227 -7.72 2.41 22.42
CA ILE A 227 -8.67 1.89 21.44
C ILE A 227 -9.32 0.58 21.92
N HIS A 228 -8.55 -0.33 22.52
CA HIS A 228 -9.08 -1.57 23.04
C HIS A 228 -9.95 -1.36 24.28
N LEU A 229 -9.54 -0.48 25.18
CA LEU A 229 -10.28 -0.12 26.37
C LEU A 229 -11.64 0.53 26.05
N THR A 230 -11.67 1.49 25.15
CA THR A 230 -12.94 2.13 24.72
C THR A 230 -13.89 1.15 24.05
N ARG A 231 -13.38 0.21 23.24
CA ARG A 231 -14.19 -0.88 22.68
C ARG A 231 -14.71 -1.83 23.77
N ALA A 232 -13.88 -2.19 24.73
CA ALA A 232 -14.30 -3.02 25.86
C ALA A 232 -15.39 -2.33 26.69
N ALA A 233 -15.24 -1.04 26.96
CA ALA A 233 -16.24 -0.23 27.66
C ALA A 233 -17.61 -0.24 26.94
N LYS A 234 -17.61 -0.11 25.59
CA LYS A 234 -18.84 -0.20 24.77
C LYS A 234 -19.51 -1.57 24.85
N MET A 235 -18.72 -2.65 24.87
CA MET A 235 -19.21 -4.02 24.72
C MET A 235 -19.30 -4.79 26.04
N ARG A 236 -18.98 -4.17 27.17
CA ARG A 236 -18.86 -4.83 28.48
C ARG A 236 -20.07 -5.64 28.94
N TYR A 237 -21.26 -5.21 28.53
CA TYR A 237 -22.52 -5.87 28.88
C TYR A 237 -23.07 -6.78 27.77
N MET A 238 -22.28 -7.10 26.73
CA MET A 238 -22.76 -7.84 25.57
C MET A 238 -23.47 -9.15 25.94
N SER A 239 -22.93 -9.91 26.88
CA SER A 239 -23.53 -11.19 27.29
C SER A 239 -24.76 -11.02 28.17
N GLN A 240 -25.00 -9.85 28.77
CA GLN A 240 -26.20 -9.57 29.55
C GLN A 240 -27.46 -9.45 28.65
N MET A 241 -27.29 -9.38 27.31
CA MET A 241 -28.42 -9.47 26.38
C MET A 241 -29.26 -10.75 26.56
N SER A 242 -28.65 -11.83 27.03
CA SER A 242 -29.32 -13.12 27.27
C SER A 242 -29.95 -13.24 28.68
N PHE A 243 -29.78 -12.25 29.55
CA PHE A 243 -30.35 -12.29 30.88
C PHE A 243 -31.87 -12.14 30.84
N ALA A 244 -32.59 -12.82 31.74
CA ALA A 244 -33.97 -12.51 32.02
C ALA A 244 -34.10 -11.09 32.62
N ASP A 245 -35.22 -10.43 32.39
CA ASP A 245 -35.43 -9.06 32.86
C ASP A 245 -35.30 -8.95 34.39
N GLU A 246 -35.75 -9.94 35.12
CA GLU A 246 -35.58 -10.00 36.58
C GLU A 246 -34.09 -9.94 36.98
N LEU A 247 -33.21 -10.71 36.32
CA LEU A 247 -31.79 -10.70 36.60
C LEU A 247 -31.11 -9.39 36.15
N LEU A 248 -31.61 -8.79 35.06
CA LEU A 248 -31.03 -7.57 34.51
C LEU A 248 -31.38 -6.32 35.33
N PHE A 249 -32.59 -6.27 35.92
CA PHE A 249 -33.11 -5.06 36.58
C PHE A 249 -33.02 -5.11 38.11
N THR A 250 -32.70 -6.26 38.67
CA THR A 250 -32.51 -6.39 40.12
C THR A 250 -31.08 -5.96 40.52
N PRO A 251 -30.91 -5.06 41.52
CA PRO A 251 -29.59 -4.70 42.04
C PRO A 251 -28.81 -5.94 42.48
N TYR A 252 -27.49 -5.96 42.19
CA TYR A 252 -26.65 -7.14 42.45
C TYR A 252 -26.72 -7.67 43.89
N VAL A 253 -26.78 -6.77 44.87
CA VAL A 253 -26.85 -7.14 46.32
C VAL A 253 -28.15 -7.86 46.69
N LEU A 254 -29.25 -7.64 45.95
CA LEU A 254 -30.56 -8.24 46.17
C LEU A 254 -30.77 -9.58 45.46
N LEU A 255 -29.87 -9.95 44.58
CA LEU A 255 -29.91 -11.23 43.86
C LEU A 255 -29.75 -12.40 44.82
N SER A 256 -30.48 -13.49 44.57
CA SER A 256 -30.26 -14.78 45.26
C SER A 256 -28.84 -15.32 44.95
N GLU A 257 -28.34 -16.25 45.75
CA GLU A 257 -27.03 -16.84 45.51
C GLU A 257 -26.95 -17.58 44.15
N GLU A 258 -28.04 -18.19 43.73
CA GLU A 258 -28.13 -18.81 42.38
C GLU A 258 -28.08 -17.76 41.27
N GLN A 259 -28.83 -16.68 41.38
CA GLN A 259 -28.80 -15.55 40.45
C GLN A 259 -27.43 -14.84 40.42
N LYS A 260 -26.78 -14.68 41.59
CA LYS A 260 -25.41 -14.16 41.67
C LYS A 260 -24.42 -15.07 40.97
N HIS A 261 -24.58 -16.38 41.10
CA HIS A 261 -23.72 -17.34 40.39
C HIS A 261 -23.86 -17.18 38.85
N GLU A 262 -25.09 -17.07 38.36
CA GLU A 262 -25.36 -16.84 36.95
C GLU A 262 -24.82 -15.46 36.49
N TYR A 263 -25.07 -14.41 37.26
CA TYR A 263 -24.60 -13.05 36.96
C TYR A 263 -23.07 -13.00 36.89
N LYS A 264 -22.32 -13.60 37.78
CA LYS A 264 -20.87 -13.63 37.80
C LYS A 264 -20.22 -14.24 36.53
N GLN A 265 -21.00 -14.98 35.74
CA GLN A 265 -20.50 -15.58 34.50
C GLN A 265 -20.52 -14.63 33.32
N TYR A 266 -21.16 -13.42 33.38
CA TYR A 266 -21.32 -12.58 32.22
C TYR A 266 -20.00 -12.07 31.61
N PRO A 267 -18.94 -11.73 32.36
CA PRO A 267 -17.68 -11.33 31.77
C PRO A 267 -17.03 -12.46 30.95
N LEU A 268 -17.09 -13.70 31.45
CA LEU A 268 -16.58 -14.88 30.77
C LEU A 268 -17.37 -15.16 29.48
N LYS A 269 -18.71 -15.15 29.56
CA LYS A 269 -19.59 -15.34 28.41
C LYS A 269 -19.33 -14.25 27.33
N GLY A 270 -19.18 -12.99 27.75
CA GLY A 270 -18.87 -11.86 26.87
C GLY A 270 -17.52 -12.02 26.18
N ALA A 271 -16.49 -12.41 26.92
CA ALA A 271 -15.16 -12.66 26.37
C ALA A 271 -15.18 -13.82 25.35
N MET A 272 -15.92 -14.90 25.63
CA MET A 272 -16.03 -16.05 24.73
C MET A 272 -16.65 -15.68 23.38
N LEU A 273 -17.63 -14.78 23.35
CA LEU A 273 -18.26 -14.30 22.11
C LEU A 273 -17.25 -13.56 21.20
N LEU A 274 -16.28 -12.87 21.80
CA LEU A 274 -15.34 -12.00 21.08
C LEU A 274 -14.00 -12.68 20.77
N LYS A 275 -13.61 -13.74 21.49
CA LYS A 275 -12.28 -14.37 21.43
C LYS A 275 -11.89 -14.86 20.02
N ASN A 276 -12.86 -15.30 19.22
CA ASN A 276 -12.61 -15.82 17.87
C ASN A 276 -12.49 -14.71 16.80
N ILE A 277 -12.72 -13.46 17.16
CA ILE A 277 -12.63 -12.31 16.28
C ILE A 277 -11.26 -11.66 16.50
N ARG A 278 -10.29 -11.91 15.58
CA ARG A 278 -8.89 -11.46 15.73
C ARG A 278 -8.72 -10.02 16.23
N PRO A 279 -9.39 -8.99 15.69
CA PRO A 279 -9.25 -7.62 16.18
C PRO A 279 -9.82 -7.38 17.58
N LEU A 280 -10.59 -8.32 18.15
CA LEU A 280 -11.27 -8.20 19.44
C LEU A 280 -10.66 -9.07 20.56
N VAL A 281 -9.60 -9.81 20.28
CA VAL A 281 -8.97 -10.70 21.30
C VAL A 281 -8.56 -9.91 22.55
N THR A 282 -7.89 -8.76 22.39
CA THR A 282 -7.51 -7.89 23.52
C THR A 282 -8.74 -7.27 24.21
N VAL A 283 -9.78 -6.94 23.45
CA VAL A 283 -11.06 -6.45 23.98
C VAL A 283 -11.73 -7.53 24.81
N ALA A 284 -11.74 -8.77 24.33
CA ALA A 284 -12.26 -9.94 25.07
C ALA A 284 -11.52 -10.16 26.39
N ASP A 285 -10.20 -9.97 26.40
CA ASP A 285 -9.39 -10.09 27.60
C ASP A 285 -9.72 -9.00 28.62
N ILE A 286 -9.88 -7.75 28.20
CA ILE A 286 -10.31 -6.66 29.08
C ILE A 286 -11.71 -6.94 29.65
N ILE A 287 -12.66 -7.41 28.82
CA ILE A 287 -14.01 -7.76 29.26
C ILE A 287 -13.98 -8.93 30.24
N LEU A 288 -13.12 -9.92 30.07
CA LEU A 288 -12.99 -11.03 30.98
C LEU A 288 -12.65 -10.56 32.38
N HIS A 289 -11.76 -9.56 32.49
CA HIS A 289 -11.18 -9.14 33.77
C HIS A 289 -11.82 -7.87 34.38
N HIS A 290 -12.80 -7.23 33.74
CA HIS A 290 -13.35 -5.95 34.22
C HIS A 290 -14.21 -6.03 35.49
N LYS A 291 -14.41 -7.20 36.01
CA LYS A 291 -15.03 -7.45 37.31
C LYS A 291 -14.13 -8.24 38.30
N GLU A 292 -12.86 -8.37 37.95
CA GLU A 292 -11.85 -8.85 38.88
C GLU A 292 -11.39 -7.72 39.79
N TYR A 293 -11.11 -8.06 41.09
CA TYR A 293 -10.62 -7.13 42.08
C TYR A 293 -9.20 -7.52 42.52
N LEU A 294 -8.37 -6.54 42.85
CA LEU A 294 -6.97 -6.75 43.20
C LEU A 294 -6.76 -7.77 44.32
N ASN A 295 -7.71 -7.90 45.29
CA ASN A 295 -7.67 -8.87 46.40
C ASN A 295 -8.16 -10.29 46.02
N GLY A 296 -8.70 -10.46 44.78
CA GLY A 296 -9.22 -11.72 44.26
C GLY A 296 -10.66 -12.06 44.70
N GLU A 297 -11.40 -11.11 45.26
CA GLU A 297 -12.84 -11.28 45.57
C GLU A 297 -13.71 -10.99 44.35
N GLY A 298 -13.11 -10.60 43.21
CA GLY A 298 -13.78 -10.38 41.95
C GLY A 298 -14.22 -11.66 41.25
N TYR A 299 -14.73 -11.53 40.04
CA TYR A 299 -15.18 -12.65 39.21
C TYR A 299 -14.89 -12.38 37.73
N PRO A 300 -14.86 -13.40 36.87
CA PRO A 300 -15.30 -14.80 37.08
C PRO A 300 -14.23 -15.74 37.62
N ARG A 301 -12.95 -15.34 37.73
CA ARG A 301 -11.82 -16.21 38.03
C ARG A 301 -11.21 -15.99 39.44
N GLY A 302 -11.47 -14.82 40.02
CA GLY A 302 -10.85 -14.41 41.29
C GLY A 302 -9.35 -14.11 41.12
N GLU A 303 -8.96 -13.52 39.99
CA GLU A 303 -7.58 -13.15 39.75
C GLU A 303 -7.13 -11.97 40.60
N LYS A 304 -5.81 -11.86 40.88
CA LYS A 304 -5.27 -10.93 41.87
C LYS A 304 -4.17 -10.06 41.33
N GLY A 305 -4.10 -8.82 41.82
CA GLY A 305 -2.97 -7.92 41.62
C GLY A 305 -2.60 -7.72 40.15
N GLU A 306 -1.34 -8.02 39.83
CA GLU A 306 -0.79 -7.77 38.49
C GLU A 306 -1.29 -8.72 37.39
N SER A 307 -1.96 -9.83 37.75
CA SER A 307 -2.58 -10.70 36.75
C SER A 307 -3.76 -10.03 36.05
N ILE A 308 -4.32 -8.97 36.63
CA ILE A 308 -5.40 -8.17 36.05
C ILE A 308 -4.81 -7.10 35.15
N PRO A 309 -5.10 -7.09 33.84
CA PRO A 309 -4.60 -6.07 32.92
C PRO A 309 -4.93 -4.64 33.34
N LYS A 310 -4.01 -3.69 33.19
CA LYS A 310 -4.22 -2.29 33.57
C LYS A 310 -5.48 -1.68 32.94
N SER A 311 -5.73 -1.95 31.67
CA SER A 311 -6.94 -1.52 30.98
C SER A 311 -8.22 -2.10 31.61
N ALA A 312 -8.18 -3.33 32.11
CA ALA A 312 -9.30 -3.92 32.85
C ALA A 312 -9.50 -3.25 34.21
N GLN A 313 -8.41 -2.95 34.97
CA GLN A 313 -8.49 -2.22 36.22
C GLN A 313 -9.12 -0.83 36.06
N ILE A 314 -8.82 -0.11 34.99
CA ILE A 314 -9.44 1.18 34.65
C ILE A 314 -10.94 0.97 34.40
N LEU A 315 -11.29 -0.02 33.57
CA LEU A 315 -12.69 -0.31 33.23
C LEU A 315 -13.48 -0.76 34.49
N THR A 316 -12.88 -1.52 35.41
CA THR A 316 -13.48 -1.94 36.67
C THR A 316 -13.92 -0.74 37.50
N VAL A 317 -13.00 0.23 37.70
CA VAL A 317 -13.28 1.45 38.48
C VAL A 317 -14.37 2.30 37.83
N ALA A 318 -14.25 2.55 36.50
CA ALA A 318 -15.25 3.33 35.77
C ALA A 318 -16.62 2.65 35.75
N ASN A 319 -16.66 1.33 35.56
CA ASN A 319 -17.90 0.57 35.51
C ASN A 319 -18.59 0.54 36.91
N ASP A 320 -17.85 0.25 37.98
CA ASP A 320 -18.40 0.20 39.30
C ASP A 320 -18.86 1.56 39.79
N TYR A 321 -18.16 2.66 39.39
CA TYR A 321 -18.65 4.02 39.60
C TYR A 321 -20.03 4.24 38.95
N VAL A 322 -20.19 3.86 37.68
CA VAL A 322 -21.48 3.97 37.02
C VAL A 322 -22.54 3.10 37.64
N GLU A 323 -22.21 1.87 38.06
CA GLU A 323 -23.16 0.97 38.71
C GLU A 323 -23.59 1.46 40.12
N LEU A 324 -22.70 2.15 40.84
CA LEU A 324 -23.03 2.77 42.13
C LEU A 324 -24.02 3.92 42.00
N ILE A 325 -23.80 4.83 41.07
CA ILE A 325 -24.70 6.00 40.84
C ILE A 325 -26.02 5.60 40.15
N THR A 326 -26.06 4.44 39.46
CA THR A 326 -27.28 3.91 38.86
C THR A 326 -28.06 2.94 39.76
N GLY A 327 -27.52 2.59 40.92
CA GLY A 327 -28.14 1.63 41.84
C GLY A 327 -28.08 0.17 41.39
N ARG A 328 -27.24 -0.16 40.39
CA ARG A 328 -27.09 -1.55 39.91
C ARG A 328 -26.22 -2.43 40.82
N LEU A 329 -25.24 -1.82 41.47
CA LEU A 329 -24.35 -2.53 42.40
C LEU A 329 -24.95 -2.67 43.82
N LEU A 330 -25.54 -1.59 44.31
CA LEU A 330 -26.16 -1.49 45.63
C LEU A 330 -27.68 -1.28 45.52
N GLU A 331 -28.41 -1.56 46.63
CA GLU A 331 -29.86 -1.31 46.71
C GLU A 331 -30.23 0.19 46.55
N LYS A 332 -29.29 1.09 46.86
CA LYS A 332 -29.48 2.54 46.81
C LYS A 332 -28.61 3.14 45.72
N THR A 333 -29.16 4.11 44.97
CA THR A 333 -28.36 5.00 44.13
C THR A 333 -27.50 5.92 45.00
N LEU A 334 -26.22 5.99 44.71
CA LEU A 334 -25.32 6.92 45.41
C LEU A 334 -25.21 8.25 44.67
N THR A 335 -24.94 9.30 45.40
CA THR A 335 -24.50 10.56 44.79
C THR A 335 -23.13 10.39 44.16
N HIS A 336 -22.74 11.25 43.26
CA HIS A 336 -21.38 11.23 42.66
C HIS A 336 -20.29 11.25 43.74
N GLN A 337 -20.46 12.06 44.79
CA GLN A 337 -19.49 12.15 45.87
C GLN A 337 -19.45 10.89 46.74
N ASP A 338 -20.60 10.29 47.04
CA ASP A 338 -20.66 9.06 47.82
C ASP A 338 -20.10 7.88 47.07
N ALA A 339 -20.29 7.83 45.73
CA ALA A 339 -19.69 6.79 44.89
C ALA A 339 -18.15 6.93 44.84
N ILE A 340 -17.62 8.15 44.77
CA ILE A 340 -16.17 8.38 44.87
C ILE A 340 -15.65 7.94 46.23
N ASN A 341 -16.29 8.35 47.31
CA ASN A 341 -15.90 7.95 48.67
C ASN A 341 -15.92 6.43 48.84
N TYR A 342 -16.92 5.74 48.30
CA TYR A 342 -16.99 4.29 48.31
C TYR A 342 -15.79 3.64 47.62
N LEU A 343 -15.43 4.13 46.42
CA LEU A 343 -14.28 3.61 45.68
C LEU A 343 -12.95 3.92 46.40
N GLU A 344 -12.82 5.09 47.03
CA GLU A 344 -11.65 5.48 47.81
C GLU A 344 -11.45 4.55 49.01
N THR A 345 -12.52 4.18 49.76
CA THR A 345 -12.42 3.27 50.90
C THR A 345 -11.92 1.87 50.53
N LYS A 346 -12.08 1.48 49.25
CA LYS A 346 -11.64 0.18 48.72
C LYS A 346 -10.40 0.29 47.79
N SER A 347 -9.84 1.48 47.67
CA SER A 347 -8.62 1.70 46.94
C SER A 347 -7.43 0.97 47.52
N GLY A 348 -6.58 0.38 46.67
CA GLY A 348 -5.46 -0.45 47.10
C GLY A 348 -5.83 -1.89 47.50
N THR A 349 -7.11 -2.18 47.72
CA THR A 349 -7.59 -3.54 48.05
C THR A 349 -8.42 -4.15 46.91
N HIS A 350 -9.52 -3.53 46.56
CA HIS A 350 -10.36 -3.94 45.45
C HIS A 350 -9.91 -3.24 44.14
N TYR A 351 -9.64 -1.95 44.21
CA TYR A 351 -9.37 -1.09 43.07
C TYR A 351 -7.93 -0.62 43.04
N SER A 352 -7.41 -0.40 41.82
CA SER A 352 -6.12 0.24 41.62
C SER A 352 -6.14 1.68 42.10
N VAL A 353 -5.18 2.06 42.96
CA VAL A 353 -5.06 3.41 43.51
C VAL A 353 -4.98 4.41 42.38
N SER A 354 -4.14 4.19 41.40
CA SER A 354 -3.96 5.10 40.23
C SER A 354 -5.24 5.22 39.41
N ALA A 355 -6.02 4.16 39.23
CA ALA A 355 -7.29 4.21 38.52
C ALA A 355 -8.37 5.03 39.25
N VAL A 356 -8.45 4.90 40.59
CA VAL A 356 -9.37 5.69 41.42
C VAL A 356 -9.00 7.18 41.39
N GLU A 357 -7.71 7.50 41.49
CA GLU A 357 -7.23 8.87 41.41
C GLU A 357 -7.49 9.49 39.99
N ALA A 358 -7.30 8.71 38.93
CA ALA A 358 -7.60 9.12 37.58
C ALA A 358 -9.09 9.41 37.37
N LEU A 359 -10.00 8.55 37.92
CA LEU A 359 -11.44 8.79 37.90
C LEU A 359 -11.80 10.12 38.60
N LYS A 360 -11.27 10.34 39.80
CA LYS A 360 -11.52 11.56 40.58
C LYS A 360 -11.06 12.81 39.84
N SER A 361 -9.88 12.76 39.23
CA SER A 361 -9.32 13.84 38.42
C SER A 361 -10.16 14.12 37.18
N SER A 362 -10.58 13.09 36.43
CA SER A 362 -11.46 13.23 35.26
C SER A 362 -12.79 13.89 35.62
N LEU A 363 -13.43 13.46 36.71
CA LEU A 363 -14.69 14.07 37.15
C LEU A 363 -14.54 15.52 37.62
N SER A 364 -13.38 15.89 38.18
CA SER A 364 -13.07 17.24 38.61
C SER A 364 -12.84 18.17 37.40
N LEU A 365 -12.17 17.71 36.37
CA LEU A 365 -11.95 18.45 35.13
C LEU A 365 -13.27 18.76 34.41
N LYS A 366 -14.21 17.82 34.41
CA LYS A 366 -15.55 18.02 33.79
C LYS A 366 -16.41 19.07 34.44
N LYS A 367 -16.16 19.45 35.70
CA LYS A 367 -16.86 20.59 36.35
C LYS A 367 -16.45 21.96 35.81
N VAL A 368 -15.37 22.04 35.06
CA VAL A 368 -14.83 23.30 34.47
C VAL A 368 -15.28 23.50 33.02
N GLU A 369 -15.65 22.45 32.29
CA GLU A 369 -16.15 22.56 30.93
C GLU A 369 -17.68 22.63 30.92
N THR A 370 -18.23 23.83 31.07
CA THR A 370 -19.59 24.10 30.58
C THR A 370 -19.57 23.95 29.06
N PRO A 371 -20.43 23.12 28.46
CA PRO A 371 -20.49 22.96 27.01
C PRO A 371 -20.90 24.31 26.40
N ILE A 372 -19.99 24.91 25.62
CA ILE A 372 -20.15 26.25 25.06
C ILE A 372 -21.17 26.29 23.91
N ASN A 373 -21.65 25.13 23.41
CA ASN A 373 -22.49 25.04 22.21
C ASN A 373 -23.68 24.05 22.27
N ASP A 374 -24.19 23.72 23.43
CA ASP A 374 -25.34 22.81 23.59
C ASP A 374 -26.67 23.56 23.21
N LEU A 375 -26.86 23.79 21.91
CA LEU A 375 -27.99 24.56 21.40
C LEU A 375 -29.22 23.69 21.25
N HIS A 376 -30.30 24.02 21.94
CA HIS A 376 -31.62 23.42 21.75
C HIS A 376 -32.25 23.86 20.42
N VAL A 377 -32.53 22.91 19.54
CA VAL A 377 -33.09 23.13 18.20
C VAL A 377 -34.31 22.22 17.97
N THR A 378 -35.17 22.62 17.06
CA THR A 378 -36.27 21.76 16.56
C THR A 378 -35.77 20.97 15.33
N SER A 379 -36.47 19.90 14.95
CA SER A 379 -36.14 19.11 13.74
C SER A 379 -36.08 19.96 12.48
N GLN A 380 -36.92 21.01 12.39
CA GLN A 380 -36.96 21.95 11.27
C GLN A 380 -35.77 22.93 11.23
N GLN A 381 -34.98 22.99 12.30
CA GLN A 381 -33.79 23.85 12.43
C GLN A 381 -32.49 23.04 12.20
N LEU A 382 -32.60 21.71 12.10
CA LEU A 382 -31.46 20.85 11.82
C LEU A 382 -30.94 21.09 10.42
N THR A 383 -29.63 21.09 10.30
CA THR A 383 -28.90 21.06 9.02
C THR A 383 -27.85 19.97 9.04
N ALA A 384 -27.58 19.39 7.87
CA ALA A 384 -26.48 18.46 7.73
C ALA A 384 -25.16 19.10 8.18
N GLY A 385 -24.33 18.34 8.87
CA GLY A 385 -23.07 18.81 9.43
C GLY A 385 -23.12 19.21 10.90
N MET A 386 -24.30 19.45 11.48
CA MET A 386 -24.47 19.61 12.93
C MET A 386 -24.13 18.30 13.66
N VAL A 387 -23.66 18.43 14.89
CA VAL A 387 -23.28 17.26 15.73
C VAL A 387 -24.20 17.22 16.92
N LEU A 388 -24.79 16.06 17.23
CA LEU A 388 -25.62 15.92 18.44
C LEU A 388 -24.75 16.10 19.69
N SER A 389 -25.08 17.06 20.53
CA SER A 389 -24.40 17.30 21.81
C SER A 389 -24.88 16.35 22.91
N ARG A 390 -26.07 15.76 22.74
CA ARG A 390 -26.67 14.79 23.67
C ARG A 390 -27.29 13.62 22.89
N ASP A 391 -27.50 12.50 23.58
CA ASP A 391 -28.26 11.37 23.03
C ASP A 391 -29.70 11.79 22.70
N LEU A 392 -30.13 11.47 21.49
CA LEU A 392 -31.50 11.70 21.05
C LEU A 392 -32.38 10.50 21.39
N ARG A 393 -33.52 10.76 22.02
CA ARG A 393 -34.52 9.79 22.38
C ARG A 393 -35.89 10.19 21.90
N ASN A 394 -36.76 9.19 21.67
CA ASN A 394 -38.17 9.48 21.43
C ASN A 394 -38.90 9.80 22.76
N HIS A 395 -40.18 10.12 22.67
CA HIS A 395 -41.00 10.45 23.84
C HIS A 395 -41.23 9.32 24.82
N ASN A 396 -41.04 8.07 24.35
CA ASN A 396 -41.16 6.88 25.19
C ASN A 396 -39.84 6.54 25.91
N GLY A 397 -38.78 7.35 25.69
CA GLY A 397 -37.45 7.11 26.22
C GLY A 397 -36.58 6.22 25.34
N ASP A 398 -37.10 5.70 24.22
CA ASP A 398 -36.33 4.85 23.32
C ASP A 398 -35.23 5.65 22.65
N PHE A 399 -34.07 5.04 22.56
CA PHE A 399 -32.89 5.62 21.97
C PHE A 399 -33.02 5.71 20.42
N LEU A 400 -32.69 6.85 19.85
CA LEU A 400 -32.69 7.08 18.41
C LEU A 400 -31.28 7.27 17.84
N LEU A 401 -30.49 8.20 18.42
CA LEU A 401 -29.14 8.54 17.96
C LEU A 401 -28.25 8.91 19.12
N SER A 402 -26.97 8.57 19.03
CA SER A 402 -25.96 8.88 20.05
C SER A 402 -25.48 10.34 19.98
N LYS A 403 -25.08 10.87 21.13
CA LYS A 403 -24.21 12.04 21.23
C LYS A 403 -22.98 11.88 20.31
N GLY A 404 -22.55 12.98 19.70
CA GLY A 404 -21.39 13.01 18.81
C GLY A 404 -21.70 12.56 17.36
N VAL A 405 -22.92 12.14 17.05
CA VAL A 405 -23.30 11.82 15.67
C VAL A 405 -23.38 13.10 14.85
N LYS A 406 -22.61 13.17 13.77
CA LYS A 406 -22.70 14.21 12.76
C LYS A 406 -23.89 13.91 11.86
N LEU A 407 -24.85 14.82 11.81
CA LEU A 407 -26.09 14.67 11.06
C LEU A 407 -25.83 14.76 9.55
N ALA A 408 -26.26 13.75 8.81
CA ALA A 408 -26.34 13.77 7.35
C ALA A 408 -27.72 14.29 6.90
N ASP A 409 -27.84 14.73 5.65
CA ASP A 409 -29.14 15.18 5.09
C ASP A 409 -30.23 14.11 5.23
N SER A 410 -29.90 12.84 4.96
CA SER A 410 -30.81 11.72 5.12
C SER A 410 -31.32 11.53 6.55
N THR A 411 -30.43 11.76 7.53
CA THR A 411 -30.78 11.66 8.95
C THR A 411 -31.67 12.81 9.39
N VAL A 412 -31.40 14.03 8.92
CA VAL A 412 -32.26 15.20 9.17
C VAL A 412 -33.67 15.00 8.61
N MET A 413 -33.79 14.48 7.38
CA MET A 413 -35.07 14.16 6.76
C MET A 413 -35.84 13.11 7.57
N LEU A 414 -35.17 12.02 7.95
CA LEU A 414 -35.78 10.93 8.73
C LEU A 414 -36.30 11.42 10.09
N LEU A 415 -35.52 12.22 10.81
CA LEU A 415 -35.90 12.79 12.11
C LEU A 415 -37.13 13.73 11.96
N THR A 416 -37.18 14.51 10.89
CA THR A 416 -38.33 15.39 10.60
C THR A 416 -39.60 14.60 10.29
N GLU A 417 -39.50 13.48 9.57
CA GLU A 417 -40.60 12.61 9.28
C GLU A 417 -41.13 11.86 10.52
N LEU A 418 -40.21 11.37 11.36
CA LEU A 418 -40.54 10.70 12.63
C LEU A 418 -41.29 11.64 13.57
N GLU A 419 -40.86 12.89 13.67
CA GLU A 419 -41.51 13.91 14.49
C GLU A 419 -42.92 14.24 13.99
N LYS A 420 -43.09 14.39 12.67
CA LYS A 420 -44.41 14.55 12.04
C LYS A 420 -45.34 13.40 12.31
N SER A 421 -44.85 12.16 12.22
CA SER A 421 -45.68 10.96 12.44
C SER A 421 -46.06 10.79 13.91
N ALA A 422 -45.17 11.12 14.84
CA ALA A 422 -45.38 11.05 16.28
C ALA A 422 -46.26 12.18 16.83
N LYS A 423 -46.48 13.28 16.08
CA LYS A 423 -47.16 14.50 16.48
C LYS A 423 -46.62 15.13 17.77
N LYS A 424 -45.33 14.96 18.06
CA LYS A 424 -44.63 15.48 19.23
C LYS A 424 -43.24 15.89 18.85
N GLU A 425 -42.73 17.02 19.33
CA GLU A 425 -41.41 17.57 19.04
C GLU A 425 -40.32 16.81 19.83
N PHE A 426 -39.19 16.52 19.18
CA PHE A 426 -38.03 15.99 19.84
C PHE A 426 -37.26 17.08 20.59
N GLN A 427 -36.65 16.72 21.70
CA GLN A 427 -35.68 17.60 22.37
C GLN A 427 -34.29 17.35 21.74
N LEU A 428 -33.92 18.19 20.79
CA LEU A 428 -32.67 18.09 20.04
C LEU A 428 -31.66 19.12 20.55
N PHE A 429 -30.48 18.65 20.94
CA PHE A 429 -29.36 19.48 21.34
C PHE A 429 -28.19 19.22 20.39
N VAL A 430 -27.63 20.29 19.82
CA VAL A 430 -26.58 20.19 18.81
C VAL A 430 -25.42 21.14 19.07
N ASP A 431 -24.23 20.70 18.70
CA ASP A 431 -23.04 21.52 18.53
C ASP A 431 -22.93 21.91 17.05
N ILE A 432 -22.60 23.15 16.79
CA ILE A 432 -22.42 23.70 15.44
C ILE A 432 -20.92 23.78 15.16
N PRO A 433 -20.36 22.98 14.25
CA PRO A 433 -18.96 23.07 13.87
C PRO A 433 -18.63 24.43 13.26
N LEU A 434 -17.43 24.93 13.51
CA LEU A 434 -16.90 26.16 12.90
C LEU A 434 -16.95 26.05 11.36
N GLY A 435 -17.53 27.07 10.72
CA GLY A 435 -17.64 27.12 9.25
C GLY A 435 -18.89 26.44 8.66
N LEU A 436 -19.80 25.91 9.48
CA LEU A 436 -21.07 25.39 8.99
C LEU A 436 -22.06 26.54 8.71
N GLU A 437 -22.61 26.60 7.49
CA GLU A 437 -23.71 27.55 7.19
C GLU A 437 -24.97 27.11 7.92
N VAL A 438 -25.46 27.97 8.82
CA VAL A 438 -26.69 27.72 9.59
C VAL A 438 -27.83 28.62 9.09
N PRO A 439 -29.09 28.14 9.15
CA PRO A 439 -30.24 28.92 8.75
C PRO A 439 -30.32 30.25 9.52
N ARG A 440 -30.62 31.35 8.82
CA ARG A 440 -30.72 32.72 9.39
C ARG A 440 -31.62 32.82 10.64
N LYS A 441 -32.62 31.93 10.78
CA LYS A 441 -33.52 31.88 11.96
C LYS A 441 -32.79 31.39 13.22
N LEU A 442 -31.74 30.57 13.06
CA LEU A 442 -30.93 30.07 14.17
C LEU A 442 -29.91 31.12 14.63
N LEU A 443 -29.35 31.88 13.70
CA LEU A 443 -28.41 32.98 14.00
C LEU A 443 -29.03 34.05 14.89
N LYS A 444 -30.33 34.34 14.74
CA LYS A 444 -31.04 35.28 15.62
C LYS A 444 -31.21 34.81 17.06
N LYS A 445 -31.15 33.49 17.31
CA LYS A 445 -31.27 32.90 18.66
C LYS A 445 -29.90 32.83 19.38
N LEU A 446 -28.81 32.92 18.61
CA LEU A 446 -27.43 32.93 19.12
C LEU A 446 -26.95 34.35 19.52
N CYS A 447 -27.65 35.41 19.05
CA CYS A 447 -27.27 36.81 19.32
C CYS A 447 -28.13 37.49 20.42
N ASN A 448 -29.06 36.75 21.02
CA ASN A 448 -29.84 37.18 22.21
C ASN A 448 -29.47 36.30 23.40
#